data_300c78e11ba6d4f01b7fc153d8cd0d10
#
_entry.id   300c78e11ba6d4f01b7fc153d8cd0d10
#
_cell.length_a   1.000
_cell.length_b   1.000
_cell.length_c   1.000
_cell.angle_alpha   90.00
_cell.angle_beta   90.00
_cell.angle_gamma   90.00
#
_symmetry.space_group_name_H-M   'P 1'
#
loop_
_entity.id
_entity.type
_entity.pdbx_description
1 polymer ?
#
loop_
_entity_poly.entity_id
_entity_poly.type
_entity_poly.pdbx_seq_one_letter_code
_entity_poly.pdbx_strand_id
1 'polypeptide(L)'
;MSKLFLYIYDRFQEHKGWFYTILIALICLLAAMASQITLQENITNFFNSEEDKSAIFENVKAKDKIIVMLSGEEPDTTIEAADIFEQQLQVALDEGLVNTITAYADEEVVGRCTSFIYDYLPIFLTDADYEQLESKIDAKSIDEAINRAYNLLTSPSGMFIGDVVMKDPLGIGTHLLQRFEQFNPNFQYEIYNGRIFTKDLTTMLIFIEPSNGMGDTGRNNRLIDILERAEQSAEVNGTAIDCIGGPIVAVYNARQIKRDTNITMSLALLFILLVIFLSFRNKRSIPFIVIPPAFGALFALAMVWLVQGEISAIAIGAGTVVLGITLSYSIHIIAHLNHISSPKEIIEELTMPLTIGCFTTIGAFAALMFTSSALLQDMGLFSVFALIGTTLFCLVFLPHFLKGFDASGKSGLLRRIERAVGYRYDHKRWVVLSILAITIVAMFFYRDAEFDDNMSNINYMPDHIVAAENRSVEI
;
A
#
# COMPACT_ATOMS: atom_id res chain seq x y z
N MET A 1 -8.09 39.92 -16.20
CA MET A 1 -7.51 38.63 -16.58
C MET A 1 -7.67 38.36 -18.08
N SER A 2 -8.86 38.52 -18.70
CA SER A 2 -9.04 38.29 -20.14
C SER A 2 -8.07 39.08 -21.03
N LYS A 3 -7.81 40.36 -20.71
CA LYS A 3 -6.84 41.21 -21.45
C LYS A 3 -5.43 40.63 -21.49
N LEU A 4 -4.98 39.96 -20.44
CA LEU A 4 -3.66 39.29 -20.37
C LEU A 4 -3.60 38.09 -21.33
N PHE A 5 -4.62 37.23 -21.31
CA PHE A 5 -4.68 36.07 -22.18
C PHE A 5 -4.85 36.47 -23.67
N LEU A 6 -5.60 37.52 -23.94
CA LEU A 6 -5.71 38.09 -25.29
C LEU A 6 -4.36 38.63 -25.78
N TYR A 7 -3.62 39.35 -24.94
CA TYR A 7 -2.29 39.86 -25.31
C TYR A 7 -1.33 38.69 -25.62
N ILE A 8 -1.34 37.63 -24.79
CA ILE A 8 -0.53 36.42 -25.00
C ILE A 8 -0.96 35.75 -26.33
N TYR A 9 -2.27 35.61 -26.55
CA TYR A 9 -2.81 35.05 -27.79
C TYR A 9 -2.34 35.81 -29.02
N ASP A 10 -2.46 37.13 -29.04
CA ASP A 10 -2.05 37.96 -30.16
C ASP A 10 -0.55 37.87 -30.43
N ARG A 11 0.26 37.89 -29.38
CA ARG A 11 1.71 37.76 -29.49
C ARG A 11 2.17 36.42 -30.09
N PHE A 12 1.53 35.32 -29.68
CA PHE A 12 1.81 34.00 -30.23
C PHE A 12 1.26 33.83 -31.66
N GLN A 13 0.18 34.50 -32.03
CA GLN A 13 -0.32 34.51 -33.43
C GLN A 13 0.62 35.24 -34.39
N GLU A 14 1.29 36.29 -33.93
CA GLU A 14 2.32 36.98 -34.71
C GLU A 14 3.55 36.12 -34.98
N HIS A 15 3.91 35.28 -33.99
CA HIS A 15 5.13 34.46 -34.03
C HIS A 15 4.84 32.96 -33.85
N LYS A 16 4.15 32.34 -34.78
CA LYS A 16 3.77 30.92 -34.70
C LYS A 16 4.91 29.95 -34.50
N GLY A 17 6.08 30.22 -35.07
CA GLY A 17 7.28 29.39 -34.87
C GLY A 17 7.68 29.30 -33.37
N TRP A 18 7.75 30.46 -32.71
CA TRP A 18 8.04 30.54 -31.28
C TRP A 18 6.99 29.83 -30.43
N PHE A 19 5.72 29.93 -30.79
CA PHE A 19 4.62 29.23 -30.10
C PHE A 19 4.85 27.71 -30.05
N TYR A 20 5.10 27.07 -31.21
CA TYR A 20 5.30 25.63 -31.26
C TYR A 20 6.61 25.21 -30.56
N THR A 21 7.68 26.02 -30.72
CA THR A 21 8.97 25.72 -30.04
C THR A 21 8.82 25.77 -28.51
N ILE A 22 8.16 26.78 -27.97
CA ILE A 22 7.91 26.93 -26.54
C ILE A 22 7.04 25.79 -26.03
N LEU A 23 5.95 25.45 -26.75
CA LEU A 23 5.05 24.37 -26.35
C LEU A 23 5.80 23.01 -26.31
N ILE A 24 6.54 22.69 -27.36
CA ILE A 24 7.31 21.42 -27.42
C ILE A 24 8.38 21.41 -26.34
N ALA A 25 9.14 22.49 -26.16
CA ALA A 25 10.19 22.59 -25.13
C ALA A 25 9.59 22.42 -23.73
N LEU A 26 8.41 23.04 -23.47
CA LEU A 26 7.70 22.92 -22.21
C LEU A 26 7.26 21.45 -21.96
N ILE A 27 6.65 20.80 -22.95
CA ILE A 27 6.22 19.41 -22.84
C ILE A 27 7.44 18.49 -22.60
N CYS A 28 8.53 18.67 -23.32
CA CYS A 28 9.76 17.88 -23.12
C CYS A 28 10.35 18.09 -21.72
N LEU A 29 10.38 19.32 -21.23
CA LEU A 29 10.84 19.65 -19.89
C LEU A 29 9.97 18.98 -18.83
N LEU A 30 8.64 19.12 -18.93
CA LEU A 30 7.70 18.51 -17.99
C LEU A 30 7.77 17.00 -18.04
N ALA A 31 7.94 16.39 -19.23
CA ALA A 31 8.11 14.95 -19.36
C ALA A 31 9.41 14.46 -18.72
N ALA A 32 10.52 15.19 -18.90
CA ALA A 32 11.79 14.88 -18.26
C ALA A 32 11.71 14.97 -16.72
N MET A 33 11.00 15.95 -16.19
CA MET A 33 10.77 16.08 -14.74
C MET A 33 9.86 14.98 -14.24
N ALA A 34 8.74 14.73 -14.90
CA ALA A 34 7.77 13.69 -14.51
C ALA A 34 8.35 12.28 -14.57
N SER A 35 9.33 12.01 -15.45
CA SER A 35 9.99 10.71 -15.53
C SER A 35 10.90 10.38 -14.34
N GLN A 36 11.23 11.37 -13.52
CA GLN A 36 12.08 11.20 -12.33
C GLN A 36 11.28 10.97 -11.05
N ILE A 37 9.94 11.06 -11.12
CA ILE A 37 9.08 10.86 -9.95
C ILE A 37 9.16 9.41 -9.49
N THR A 38 9.32 9.21 -8.19
CA THR A 38 9.28 7.87 -7.58
C THR A 38 7.87 7.57 -7.10
N LEU A 39 7.37 6.36 -7.44
CA LEU A 39 6.06 5.91 -6.98
C LEU A 39 6.21 5.21 -5.63
N GLN A 40 5.59 5.76 -4.61
CA GLN A 40 5.46 5.09 -3.31
C GLN A 40 4.33 4.06 -3.38
N GLU A 41 4.69 2.79 -3.15
CA GLU A 41 3.74 1.67 -3.06
C GLU A 41 3.47 1.29 -1.59
N ASN A 42 4.11 1.99 -0.63
CA ASN A 42 4.06 1.65 0.79
C ASN A 42 2.81 2.20 1.47
N ILE A 43 1.92 1.28 1.90
CA ILE A 43 0.67 1.62 2.56
C ILE A 43 0.88 2.02 4.03
N THR A 44 1.91 1.52 4.67
CA THR A 44 2.17 1.81 6.09
C THR A 44 2.47 3.29 6.34
N ASN A 45 3.04 3.99 5.36
CA ASN A 45 3.28 5.42 5.44
C ASN A 45 2.00 6.28 5.42
N PHE A 46 0.86 5.71 5.00
CA PHE A 46 -0.42 6.43 4.96
C PHE A 46 -1.07 6.61 6.34
N PHE A 47 -0.70 5.76 7.28
CA PHE A 47 -1.29 5.70 8.61
C PHE A 47 -0.37 6.24 9.71
N ASN A 48 0.90 6.50 9.39
CA ASN A 48 1.83 7.06 10.35
C ASN A 48 1.71 8.59 10.39
N SER A 49 1.00 9.11 11.36
CA SER A 49 1.20 10.49 11.79
C SER A 49 2.63 10.64 12.34
N GLU A 50 3.26 11.81 12.15
CA GLU A 50 4.65 12.03 12.60
C GLU A 50 4.83 11.84 14.12
N GLU A 51 3.77 11.91 14.90
CA GLU A 51 3.78 11.68 16.35
C GLU A 51 3.87 10.19 16.74
N ASP A 52 3.45 9.26 15.87
CA ASP A 52 3.50 7.80 16.11
C ASP A 52 4.77 7.12 15.57
N LYS A 53 5.71 7.86 15.01
CA LYS A 53 7.08 7.39 14.74
C LYS A 53 7.86 7.11 16.03
N SER A 54 7.15 6.96 17.15
CA SER A 54 7.72 6.54 18.39
C SER A 54 8.36 5.16 18.26
N ALA A 55 9.54 5.03 18.82
CA ALA A 55 10.43 3.88 18.89
C ALA A 55 9.77 2.50 19.16
N ILE A 56 8.47 2.44 19.38
CA ILE A 56 7.71 1.21 19.61
C ILE A 56 7.57 0.38 18.31
N PHE A 57 7.38 1.02 17.15
CA PHE A 57 7.26 0.30 15.88
C PHE A 57 8.61 -0.07 15.25
N GLU A 58 9.66 0.73 15.48
CA GLU A 58 11.02 0.37 15.04
C GLU A 58 11.62 -0.80 15.82
N ASN A 59 11.17 -1.03 17.07
CA ASN A 59 11.66 -2.11 17.91
C ASN A 59 10.93 -3.45 17.70
N VAL A 60 9.84 -3.51 16.95
CA VAL A 60 9.14 -4.78 16.65
C VAL A 60 9.65 -5.35 15.32
N LYS A 61 10.94 -5.71 15.25
CA LYS A 61 11.54 -6.44 14.13
C LYS A 61 10.83 -7.78 13.80
N ALA A 62 9.97 -8.25 14.68
CA ALA A 62 9.17 -9.46 14.45
C ALA A 62 8.16 -9.33 13.31
N LYS A 63 7.67 -8.09 13.03
CA LYS A 63 6.70 -7.84 11.94
C LYS A 63 7.32 -7.90 10.55
N ASP A 64 8.63 -7.73 10.44
CA ASP A 64 9.34 -7.78 9.17
C ASP A 64 9.78 -9.20 8.79
N LYS A 65 9.57 -10.19 9.65
CA LYS A 65 9.93 -11.58 9.38
C LYS A 65 8.88 -12.28 8.52
N ILE A 66 9.38 -13.22 7.73
CA ILE A 66 8.55 -14.17 6.99
C ILE A 66 8.69 -15.52 7.68
N ILE A 67 7.56 -16.15 7.96
CA ILE A 67 7.48 -17.49 8.52
C ILE A 67 7.02 -18.41 7.40
N VAL A 68 7.78 -19.46 7.16
CA VAL A 68 7.44 -20.52 6.23
C VAL A 68 7.04 -21.74 7.03
N MET A 69 5.85 -22.23 6.76
CA MET A 69 5.27 -23.42 7.36
C MET A 69 5.23 -24.53 6.32
N LEU A 70 5.93 -25.64 6.58
CA LEU A 70 5.90 -26.82 5.73
C LEU A 70 5.13 -27.91 6.48
N SER A 71 3.96 -28.25 5.97
CA SER A 71 3.05 -29.22 6.61
C SER A 71 3.00 -30.51 5.81
N GLY A 72 3.29 -31.65 6.46
CA GLY A 72 3.31 -32.97 5.85
C GLY A 72 2.92 -34.06 6.84
N GLU A 73 2.56 -35.25 6.31
CA GLU A 73 2.18 -36.41 7.16
C GLU A 73 3.41 -37.07 7.82
N GLU A 74 4.58 -37.03 7.17
CA GLU A 74 5.81 -37.61 7.66
C GLU A 74 6.90 -36.55 7.81
N PRO A 75 7.58 -36.44 8.98
CA PRO A 75 8.61 -35.42 9.21
C PRO A 75 9.78 -35.50 8.23
N ASP A 76 10.19 -36.67 7.82
CA ASP A 76 11.33 -36.87 6.92
C ASP A 76 11.02 -36.36 5.50
N THR A 77 9.80 -36.55 4.99
CA THR A 77 9.37 -35.98 3.69
C THR A 77 9.25 -34.47 3.76
N THR A 78 8.85 -33.94 4.90
CA THR A 78 8.79 -32.47 5.15
C THR A 78 10.19 -31.87 5.15
N ILE A 79 11.19 -32.57 5.70
CA ILE A 79 12.60 -32.16 5.64
C ILE A 79 13.13 -32.16 4.20
N GLU A 80 12.83 -33.18 3.41
CA GLU A 80 13.21 -33.19 1.97
C GLU A 80 12.63 -31.99 1.21
N ALA A 81 11.36 -31.66 1.46
CA ALA A 81 10.73 -30.49 0.87
C ALA A 81 11.41 -29.20 1.32
N ALA A 82 11.77 -29.10 2.60
CA ALA A 82 12.48 -27.95 3.15
C ALA A 82 13.87 -27.77 2.52
N ASP A 83 14.61 -28.85 2.30
CA ASP A 83 15.93 -28.82 1.66
C ASP A 83 15.83 -28.29 0.22
N ILE A 84 14.81 -28.70 -0.54
CA ILE A 84 14.54 -28.18 -1.88
C ILE A 84 14.17 -26.69 -1.81
N PHE A 85 13.32 -26.31 -0.87
CA PHE A 85 12.90 -24.92 -0.66
C PHE A 85 14.09 -24.03 -0.34
N GLU A 86 14.94 -24.43 0.62
CA GLU A 86 16.15 -23.69 1.00
C GLU A 86 17.15 -23.55 -0.14
N GLN A 87 17.29 -24.57 -0.99
CA GLN A 87 18.15 -24.49 -2.17
C GLN A 87 17.68 -23.37 -3.14
N GLN A 88 16.36 -23.19 -3.29
CA GLN A 88 15.83 -22.10 -4.12
C GLN A 88 16.02 -20.74 -3.44
N LEU A 89 15.98 -20.67 -2.12
CA LEU A 89 16.22 -19.44 -1.37
C LEU A 89 17.66 -18.95 -1.42
N GLN A 90 18.63 -19.79 -1.80
CA GLN A 90 20.01 -19.38 -1.97
C GLN A 90 20.12 -18.21 -2.96
N VAL A 91 19.29 -18.17 -3.99
CA VAL A 91 19.21 -17.05 -4.94
C VAL A 91 18.85 -15.73 -4.23
N ALA A 92 17.96 -15.77 -3.25
CA ALA A 92 17.56 -14.59 -2.49
C ALA A 92 18.70 -14.09 -1.57
N LEU A 93 19.50 -15.01 -1.02
CA LEU A 93 20.71 -14.65 -0.26
C LEU A 93 21.79 -14.04 -1.17
N ASP A 94 22.03 -14.62 -2.35
CA ASP A 94 23.02 -14.15 -3.29
C ASP A 94 22.66 -12.77 -3.89
N GLU A 95 21.37 -12.51 -4.08
CA GLU A 95 20.85 -11.20 -4.51
C GLU A 95 20.80 -10.18 -3.33
N GLY A 96 21.13 -10.57 -2.10
CA GLY A 96 21.11 -9.71 -0.92
C GLY A 96 19.71 -9.27 -0.50
N LEU A 97 18.69 -10.06 -0.82
CA LEU A 97 17.28 -9.80 -0.48
C LEU A 97 16.90 -10.30 0.92
N VAL A 98 17.71 -11.22 1.47
CA VAL A 98 17.52 -11.86 2.77
C VAL A 98 18.79 -11.72 3.59
N ASN A 99 18.66 -11.34 4.85
CA ASN A 99 19.76 -11.25 5.80
C ASN A 99 20.09 -12.63 6.40
N THR A 100 19.07 -13.31 6.89
CA THR A 100 19.23 -14.63 7.55
C THR A 100 18.04 -15.53 7.23
N ILE A 101 18.36 -16.83 7.13
CA ILE A 101 17.38 -17.92 7.09
C ILE A 101 17.65 -18.79 8.29
N THR A 102 16.68 -18.91 9.19
CA THR A 102 16.76 -19.77 10.38
C THR A 102 15.85 -20.96 10.17
N ALA A 103 16.42 -22.04 9.70
CA ALA A 103 15.74 -23.31 9.45
C ALA A 103 16.14 -24.38 10.47
N TYR A 104 17.22 -24.15 11.20
CA TYR A 104 17.77 -25.04 12.20
C TYR A 104 17.69 -24.40 13.58
N ALA A 105 17.40 -25.21 14.58
CA ALA A 105 17.57 -24.82 15.99
C ALA A 105 19.07 -24.74 16.28
N ASP A 106 19.57 -23.50 16.43
CA ASP A 106 20.96 -23.29 16.80
C ASP A 106 21.13 -23.55 18.30
N GLU A 107 21.76 -24.68 18.65
CA GLU A 107 22.06 -25.03 20.04
C GLU A 107 22.88 -23.92 20.73
N GLU A 108 23.71 -23.20 20.02
CA GLU A 108 24.49 -22.09 20.55
C GLU A 108 23.60 -20.89 20.91
N VAL A 109 22.55 -20.61 20.12
CA VAL A 109 21.56 -19.57 20.44
C VAL A 109 20.74 -19.94 21.66
N VAL A 110 20.28 -21.20 21.75
CA VAL A 110 19.55 -21.70 22.91
C VAL A 110 20.45 -21.62 24.15
N GLY A 111 21.71 -22.02 24.01
CA GLY A 111 22.69 -21.93 25.09
C GLY A 111 22.97 -20.48 25.52
N ARG A 112 23.07 -19.53 24.59
CA ARG A 112 23.23 -18.11 24.91
C ARG A 112 22.00 -17.51 25.59
N CYS A 113 20.80 -17.86 25.15
CA CYS A 113 19.55 -17.39 25.78
C CYS A 113 19.45 -17.95 27.21
N THR A 114 19.73 -19.23 27.40
CA THR A 114 19.75 -19.86 28.70
C THR A 114 20.80 -19.21 29.62
N SER A 115 22.02 -19.00 29.12
CA SER A 115 23.07 -18.32 29.88
C SER A 115 22.65 -16.89 30.25
N PHE A 116 22.05 -16.14 29.34
CA PHE A 116 21.55 -14.79 29.60
C PHE A 116 20.51 -14.78 30.74
N ILE A 117 19.55 -15.71 30.71
CA ILE A 117 18.55 -15.83 31.79
C ILE A 117 19.24 -16.09 33.12
N TYR A 118 20.21 -16.98 33.16
CA TYR A 118 20.96 -17.30 34.41
C TYR A 118 21.85 -16.16 34.88
N ASP A 119 22.50 -15.43 33.97
CA ASP A 119 23.37 -14.31 34.29
C ASP A 119 22.56 -13.10 34.85
N TYR A 120 21.30 -12.97 34.46
CA TYR A 120 20.38 -11.89 34.89
C TYR A 120 19.19 -12.42 35.71
N LEU A 121 19.31 -13.58 36.32
CA LEU A 121 18.26 -14.28 37.05
C LEU A 121 17.44 -13.37 38.01
N PRO A 122 18.05 -12.48 38.79
CA PRO A 122 17.32 -11.63 39.74
C PRO A 122 16.30 -10.70 39.07
N ILE A 123 16.51 -10.33 37.78
CA ILE A 123 15.60 -9.41 37.03
C ILE A 123 14.31 -10.15 36.64
N PHE A 124 14.38 -11.47 36.48
CA PHE A 124 13.26 -12.29 36.02
C PHE A 124 12.46 -12.92 37.19
N LEU A 125 12.93 -12.80 38.45
CA LEU A 125 12.24 -13.29 39.62
C LEU A 125 11.11 -12.33 40.04
N THR A 126 9.98 -12.91 40.43
CA THR A 126 8.85 -12.20 41.01
C THR A 126 8.89 -12.29 42.56
N ASP A 127 8.09 -11.49 43.25
CA ASP A 127 7.98 -11.53 44.71
C ASP A 127 7.59 -12.93 45.19
N ALA A 128 6.74 -13.66 44.47
CA ALA A 128 6.38 -15.04 44.77
C ALA A 128 7.56 -16.03 44.65
N ASP A 129 8.48 -15.77 43.71
CA ASP A 129 9.70 -16.56 43.56
C ASP A 129 10.65 -16.31 44.72
N TYR A 130 10.75 -15.06 45.19
CA TYR A 130 11.54 -14.71 46.37
C TYR A 130 11.00 -15.36 47.66
N GLU A 131 9.67 -15.40 47.87
CA GLU A 131 9.05 -16.14 49.00
C GLU A 131 9.34 -17.63 48.94
N GLN A 132 9.33 -18.27 47.77
CA GLN A 132 9.70 -19.67 47.60
C GLN A 132 11.19 -19.89 47.84
N LEU A 133 12.05 -18.96 47.44
CA LEU A 133 13.49 -19.05 47.70
C LEU A 133 13.78 -19.04 49.20
N GLU A 134 13.10 -18.23 50.01
CA GLU A 134 13.26 -18.17 51.42
C GLU A 134 13.03 -19.54 52.10
N SER A 135 12.10 -20.34 51.52
CA SER A 135 11.85 -21.73 52.00
C SER A 135 12.91 -22.75 51.58
N LYS A 136 13.77 -22.43 50.60
CA LYS A 136 14.80 -23.35 50.05
C LYS A 136 16.22 -23.08 50.56
N ILE A 137 16.41 -22.00 51.33
CA ILE A 137 17.75 -21.62 51.86
C ILE A 137 18.04 -22.18 53.26
N ASP A 138 17.18 -23.03 53.80
CA ASP A 138 17.51 -23.76 55.03
C ASP A 138 18.57 -24.83 54.78
N ALA A 139 19.38 -25.15 55.82
CA ALA A 139 20.53 -26.04 55.69
C ALA A 139 20.17 -27.43 55.16
N LYS A 140 18.97 -27.95 55.43
CA LYS A 140 18.53 -29.26 54.97
C LYS A 140 18.14 -29.23 53.51
N SER A 141 17.42 -28.22 53.08
CA SER A 141 16.99 -28.03 51.67
C SER A 141 18.19 -27.81 50.76
N ILE A 142 19.20 -27.07 51.22
CA ILE A 142 20.45 -26.87 50.51
C ILE A 142 21.21 -28.21 50.34
N ASP A 143 21.32 -28.99 51.40
CA ASP A 143 22.03 -30.27 51.36
C ASP A 143 21.33 -31.27 50.41
N GLU A 144 20.00 -31.30 50.44
CA GLU A 144 19.21 -32.12 49.53
C GLU A 144 19.33 -31.63 48.04
N ALA A 145 19.42 -30.33 47.78
CA ALA A 145 19.60 -29.78 46.44
C ALA A 145 20.98 -30.10 45.88
N ILE A 146 22.03 -29.92 46.69
CA ILE A 146 23.41 -30.27 46.32
C ILE A 146 23.55 -31.75 46.03
N ASN A 147 22.94 -32.64 46.85
CA ASN A 147 22.94 -34.07 46.60
C ASN A 147 22.21 -34.43 45.29
N ARG A 148 21.11 -33.77 44.98
CA ARG A 148 20.44 -33.92 43.66
C ARG A 148 21.33 -33.47 42.51
N ALA A 149 21.95 -32.30 42.61
CA ALA A 149 22.89 -31.79 41.63
C ALA A 149 24.07 -32.75 41.40
N TYR A 150 24.66 -33.27 42.46
CA TYR A 150 25.74 -34.26 42.40
C TYR A 150 25.31 -35.55 41.68
N ASN A 151 24.13 -36.06 41.99
CA ASN A 151 23.58 -37.24 41.34
C ASN A 151 23.30 -37.01 39.86
N LEU A 152 22.82 -35.82 39.47
CA LEU A 152 22.61 -35.41 38.06
C LEU A 152 23.94 -35.33 37.32
N LEU A 153 24.95 -34.68 37.88
CA LEU A 153 26.29 -34.56 37.28
C LEU A 153 26.99 -35.91 37.09
N THR A 154 26.74 -36.85 37.97
CA THR A 154 27.31 -38.20 37.87
C THR A 154 26.48 -39.18 37.04
N SER A 155 25.31 -38.77 36.57
CA SER A 155 24.45 -39.52 35.66
C SER A 155 24.90 -39.40 34.19
N PRO A 156 24.50 -40.34 33.31
CA PRO A 156 24.77 -40.21 31.88
C PRO A 156 24.24 -38.88 31.28
N SER A 157 23.16 -38.32 31.83
CA SER A 157 22.59 -37.04 31.43
C SER A 157 23.47 -35.85 31.83
N GLY A 158 24.37 -36.02 32.83
CA GLY A 158 25.27 -34.94 33.28
C GLY A 158 26.21 -34.43 32.22
N MET A 159 26.52 -35.21 31.17
CA MET A 159 27.29 -34.74 30.03
C MET A 159 26.61 -33.61 29.24
N PHE A 160 25.29 -33.58 29.22
CA PHE A 160 24.50 -32.61 28.45
C PHE A 160 24.05 -31.41 29.29
N ILE A 161 23.80 -31.61 30.60
CA ILE A 161 23.23 -30.56 31.47
C ILE A 161 24.21 -30.10 32.54
N GLY A 162 25.46 -30.56 32.50
CA GLY A 162 26.46 -30.28 33.53
C GLY A 162 26.71 -28.81 33.79
N ASP A 163 26.84 -28.01 32.75
CA ASP A 163 27.06 -26.55 32.83
C ASP A 163 25.88 -25.84 33.50
N VAL A 164 24.65 -26.24 33.19
CA VAL A 164 23.42 -25.68 33.80
C VAL A 164 23.35 -26.02 35.27
N VAL A 165 23.60 -27.30 35.61
CA VAL A 165 23.58 -27.77 37.01
C VAL A 165 24.69 -27.14 37.84
N MET A 166 25.86 -26.86 37.25
CA MET A 166 26.93 -26.14 37.94
C MET A 166 26.63 -24.66 38.17
N LYS A 167 25.92 -24.02 37.25
CA LYS A 167 25.48 -22.62 37.40
C LYS A 167 24.33 -22.47 38.40
N ASP A 168 23.42 -23.46 38.47
CA ASP A 168 22.23 -23.42 39.32
C ASP A 168 22.05 -24.74 40.12
N PRO A 169 22.94 -25.01 41.07
CA PRO A 169 22.86 -26.24 41.85
C PRO A 169 21.62 -26.34 42.76
N LEU A 170 20.98 -25.22 43.03
CA LEU A 170 19.74 -25.15 43.83
C LEU A 170 18.47 -25.30 43.00
N GLY A 171 18.56 -25.20 41.66
CA GLY A 171 17.44 -25.34 40.75
C GLY A 171 16.50 -24.10 40.73
N ILE A 172 17.03 -22.93 41.04
CA ILE A 172 16.27 -21.66 41.09
C ILE A 172 15.82 -21.28 39.69
N GLY A 173 16.77 -21.26 38.75
CA GLY A 173 16.50 -20.87 37.35
C GLY A 173 15.72 -21.96 36.60
N THR A 174 15.82 -23.20 37.00
CA THR A 174 15.05 -24.30 36.38
C THR A 174 13.54 -24.06 36.54
N HIS A 175 13.10 -23.58 37.70
CA HIS A 175 11.69 -23.24 37.92
C HIS A 175 11.25 -22.02 37.07
N LEU A 176 12.15 -21.09 36.85
CA LEU A 176 11.92 -19.94 35.98
C LEU A 176 11.78 -20.36 34.51
N LEU A 177 12.65 -21.25 34.02
CA LEU A 177 12.56 -21.78 32.65
C LEU A 177 11.23 -22.53 32.44
N GLN A 178 10.77 -23.35 33.36
CA GLN A 178 9.46 -24.00 33.30
C GLN A 178 8.31 -22.98 33.28
N ARG A 179 8.46 -21.84 33.96
CA ARG A 179 7.47 -20.76 33.90
C ARG A 179 7.48 -20.05 32.56
N PHE A 180 8.63 -19.85 31.93
CA PHE A 180 8.69 -19.34 30.56
C PHE A 180 8.00 -20.28 29.57
N GLU A 181 8.09 -21.57 29.72
CA GLU A 181 7.27 -22.55 28.97
C GLU A 181 5.76 -22.37 29.21
N GLN A 182 5.35 -22.02 30.45
CA GLN A 182 3.96 -21.78 30.83
C GLN A 182 3.44 -20.40 30.38
N PHE A 183 4.30 -19.36 30.28
CA PHE A 183 3.91 -18.04 29.81
C PHE A 183 3.64 -17.98 28.32
N ASN A 184 4.03 -18.99 27.56
CA ASN A 184 3.74 -19.11 26.15
C ASN A 184 3.15 -20.51 25.85
N PRO A 185 1.92 -20.78 26.34
CA PRO A 185 1.29 -22.11 26.19
C PRO A 185 1.06 -22.50 24.74
N ASN A 186 1.16 -21.51 23.80
CA ASN A 186 1.00 -21.73 22.36
C ASN A 186 2.33 -22.02 21.64
N PHE A 187 3.50 -21.87 22.29
CA PHE A 187 4.79 -22.26 21.70
C PHE A 187 5.09 -23.73 21.99
N GLN A 188 4.50 -24.57 21.16
CA GLN A 188 4.67 -26.03 21.28
C GLN A 188 5.58 -26.53 20.16
N TYR A 189 6.88 -26.19 20.23
CA TYR A 189 7.85 -26.69 19.26
C TYR A 189 8.66 -27.86 19.78
N GLU A 190 9.01 -28.75 18.88
CA GLU A 190 9.93 -29.86 19.09
C GLU A 190 11.07 -29.80 18.07
N ILE A 191 12.28 -30.20 18.49
CA ILE A 191 13.43 -30.24 17.60
C ILE A 191 13.57 -31.65 17.08
N TYR A 192 13.31 -31.85 15.80
CA TYR A 192 13.50 -33.11 15.10
C TYR A 192 14.58 -32.96 14.03
N ASN A 193 15.65 -33.80 14.12
CA ASN A 193 16.82 -33.75 13.24
C ASN A 193 17.43 -32.33 13.12
N GLY A 194 17.43 -31.52 14.19
CA GLY A 194 17.93 -30.16 14.21
C GLY A 194 16.98 -29.12 13.62
N ARG A 195 15.82 -29.49 13.12
CA ARG A 195 14.78 -28.64 12.56
C ARG A 195 13.71 -28.34 13.60
N ILE A 196 13.04 -27.19 13.43
CA ILE A 196 11.99 -26.73 14.34
C ILE A 196 10.65 -27.23 13.82
N PHE A 197 10.00 -28.10 14.57
CA PHE A 197 8.69 -28.65 14.28
C PHE A 197 7.67 -28.26 15.36
N THR A 198 6.39 -28.38 15.03
CA THR A 198 5.31 -28.44 16.01
C THR A 198 5.41 -29.74 16.84
N LYS A 199 4.80 -29.78 18.03
CA LYS A 199 4.87 -30.96 18.92
C LYS A 199 4.32 -32.25 18.30
N ASP A 200 3.37 -32.14 17.40
CA ASP A 200 2.79 -33.24 16.65
C ASP A 200 3.64 -33.69 15.46
N LEU A 201 4.77 -32.99 15.22
CA LEU A 201 5.71 -33.22 14.12
C LEU A 201 5.06 -33.09 12.73
N THR A 202 3.93 -32.42 12.62
CA THR A 202 3.21 -32.27 11.34
C THR A 202 3.65 -31.05 10.57
N THR A 203 4.15 -30.00 11.25
CA THR A 203 4.53 -28.74 10.60
C THR A 203 5.93 -28.32 11.01
N MET A 204 6.80 -28.12 10.00
CA MET A 204 8.14 -27.55 10.17
C MET A 204 8.11 -26.05 9.92
N LEU A 205 8.92 -25.31 10.67
CA LEU A 205 9.01 -23.84 10.60
C LEU A 205 10.38 -23.39 10.10
N ILE A 206 10.37 -22.43 9.16
CA ILE A 206 11.55 -21.70 8.72
C ILE A 206 11.28 -20.20 8.90
N PHE A 207 12.22 -19.48 9.50
CA PHE A 207 12.14 -18.04 9.68
C PHE A 207 13.08 -17.34 8.72
N ILE A 208 12.56 -16.41 7.92
CA ILE A 208 13.33 -15.62 6.98
C ILE A 208 13.30 -14.17 7.43
N GLU A 209 14.47 -13.55 7.52
CA GLU A 209 14.63 -12.13 7.80
C GLU A 209 14.97 -11.40 6.49
N PRO A 210 14.01 -10.69 5.87
CA PRO A 210 14.27 -9.89 4.68
C PRO A 210 15.29 -8.78 4.97
N SER A 211 16.11 -8.44 3.97
CA SER A 211 17.05 -7.32 4.07
C SER A 211 16.37 -5.96 4.06
N ASN A 212 15.12 -5.91 3.56
CA ASN A 212 14.35 -4.69 3.43
C ASN A 212 13.14 -4.75 4.37
N GLY A 213 12.83 -3.63 5.00
CA GLY A 213 11.61 -3.54 5.83
C GLY A 213 10.34 -3.78 5.02
N MET A 214 9.25 -4.08 5.73
CA MET A 214 7.92 -4.37 5.14
C MET A 214 7.48 -3.32 4.11
N GLY A 215 7.91 -2.09 4.27
CA GLY A 215 7.55 -0.96 3.40
C GLY A 215 8.25 -0.92 2.04
N ASP A 216 9.35 -1.61 1.84
CA ASP A 216 10.03 -1.68 0.52
C ASP A 216 9.40 -2.76 -0.35
N THR A 217 8.18 -2.49 -0.82
CA THR A 217 7.42 -3.45 -1.62
C THR A 217 8.08 -3.75 -2.96
N GLY A 218 8.87 -2.82 -3.51
CA GLY A 218 9.58 -3.01 -4.78
C GLY A 218 10.64 -4.11 -4.69
N ARG A 219 11.52 -4.05 -3.69
CA ARG A 219 12.56 -5.07 -3.47
C ARG A 219 11.97 -6.36 -2.91
N ASN A 220 11.02 -6.25 -1.99
CA ASN A 220 10.32 -7.41 -1.44
C ASN A 220 9.50 -8.15 -2.51
N ASN A 221 9.01 -7.47 -3.54
CA ASN A 221 8.32 -8.13 -4.66
C ASN A 221 9.22 -9.20 -5.34
N ARG A 222 10.51 -8.91 -5.51
CA ARG A 222 11.46 -9.86 -6.06
C ARG A 222 11.68 -11.06 -5.13
N LEU A 223 11.74 -10.82 -3.82
CA LEU A 223 11.82 -11.88 -2.81
C LEU A 223 10.59 -12.78 -2.85
N ILE A 224 9.38 -12.18 -2.92
CA ILE A 224 8.13 -12.95 -2.99
C ILE A 224 8.06 -13.79 -4.28
N ASP A 225 8.51 -13.26 -5.44
CA ASP A 225 8.61 -14.05 -6.67
C ASP A 225 9.55 -15.26 -6.54
N ILE A 226 10.60 -15.17 -5.71
CA ILE A 226 11.49 -16.29 -5.42
C ILE A 226 10.79 -17.28 -4.48
N LEU A 227 10.12 -16.81 -3.44
CA LEU A 227 9.36 -17.65 -2.50
C LEU A 227 8.25 -18.43 -3.22
N GLU A 228 7.44 -17.77 -4.06
CA GLU A 228 6.38 -18.42 -4.85
C GLU A 228 6.93 -19.56 -5.75
N ARG A 229 8.12 -19.36 -6.32
CA ARG A 229 8.78 -20.40 -7.12
C ARG A 229 9.35 -21.52 -6.26
N ALA A 230 9.90 -21.17 -5.09
CA ALA A 230 10.40 -22.16 -4.14
C ALA A 230 9.26 -23.03 -3.62
N GLU A 231 8.12 -22.46 -3.26
CA GLU A 231 6.90 -23.19 -2.88
C GLU A 231 6.51 -24.21 -3.97
N GLN A 232 6.34 -23.74 -5.22
CA GLN A 232 5.96 -24.60 -6.34
C GLN A 232 6.96 -25.73 -6.62
N SER A 233 8.25 -25.47 -6.37
CA SER A 233 9.31 -26.47 -6.63
C SER A 233 9.43 -27.50 -5.50
N ALA A 234 9.05 -27.13 -4.30
CA ALA A 234 9.22 -27.93 -3.08
C ALA A 234 7.92 -28.63 -2.61
N GLU A 235 6.78 -28.37 -3.26
CA GLU A 235 5.55 -29.15 -3.08
C GLU A 235 5.74 -30.57 -3.62
N VAL A 236 6.44 -31.41 -2.86
CA VAL A 236 6.73 -32.79 -3.21
C VAL A 236 6.03 -33.71 -2.19
N ASN A 237 5.51 -34.85 -2.67
CA ASN A 237 4.94 -35.91 -1.84
C ASN A 237 3.83 -35.48 -0.87
N GLY A 238 3.04 -34.44 -1.24
CA GLY A 238 1.90 -34.02 -0.43
C GLY A 238 2.25 -33.05 0.71
N THR A 239 3.48 -32.52 0.73
CA THR A 239 3.85 -31.43 1.65
C THR A 239 3.27 -30.12 1.17
N ALA A 240 2.47 -29.45 2.01
CA ALA A 240 1.96 -28.10 1.74
C ALA A 240 2.95 -27.08 2.32
N ILE A 241 3.20 -26.01 1.56
CA ILE A 241 4.09 -24.93 1.97
C ILE A 241 3.31 -23.64 2.00
N ASP A 242 3.32 -22.97 3.15
CA ASP A 242 2.67 -21.70 3.36
C ASP A 242 3.68 -20.66 3.84
N CYS A 243 3.73 -19.52 3.16
CA CYS A 243 4.55 -18.39 3.58
C CYS A 243 3.65 -17.28 4.12
N ILE A 244 3.92 -16.79 5.33
CA ILE A 244 3.19 -15.70 5.98
C ILE A 244 4.15 -14.64 6.51
N GLY A 245 3.69 -13.40 6.60
CA GLY A 245 4.44 -12.30 7.18
C GLY A 245 4.08 -10.95 6.60
N GLY A 246 4.42 -9.88 7.33
CA GLY A 246 4.13 -8.52 6.92
C GLY A 246 4.62 -8.16 5.51
N PRO A 247 5.86 -8.50 5.12
CA PRO A 247 6.37 -8.23 3.77
C PRO A 247 5.54 -8.90 2.66
N ILE A 248 5.01 -10.11 2.90
CA ILE A 248 4.16 -10.83 1.95
C ILE A 248 2.84 -10.09 1.74
N VAL A 249 2.15 -9.78 2.84
CA VAL A 249 0.88 -9.03 2.81
C VAL A 249 1.08 -7.68 2.12
N ALA A 250 2.15 -6.96 2.43
CA ALA A 250 2.45 -5.66 1.84
C ALA A 250 2.64 -5.76 0.32
N VAL A 251 3.38 -6.76 -0.17
CA VAL A 251 3.62 -6.97 -1.60
C VAL A 251 2.34 -7.36 -2.34
N TYR A 252 1.56 -8.31 -1.82
CA TYR A 252 0.29 -8.69 -2.46
C TYR A 252 -0.69 -7.51 -2.52
N ASN A 253 -0.75 -6.72 -1.46
CA ASN A 253 -1.58 -5.53 -1.42
C ASN A 253 -1.11 -4.48 -2.45
N ALA A 254 0.21 -4.23 -2.55
CA ALA A 254 0.78 -3.34 -3.56
C ALA A 254 0.50 -3.84 -5.00
N ARG A 255 0.65 -5.16 -5.25
CA ARG A 255 0.30 -5.79 -6.55
C ARG A 255 -1.17 -5.57 -6.90
N GLN A 256 -2.07 -5.78 -5.93
CA GLN A 256 -3.51 -5.59 -6.12
C GLN A 256 -3.85 -4.13 -6.39
N ILE A 257 -3.34 -3.19 -5.60
CA ILE A 257 -3.56 -1.76 -5.79
C ILE A 257 -3.10 -1.31 -7.18
N LYS A 258 -1.91 -1.75 -7.61
CA LYS A 258 -1.38 -1.45 -8.94
C LYS A 258 -2.27 -2.01 -10.05
N ARG A 259 -2.73 -3.23 -9.90
CA ARG A 259 -3.67 -3.87 -10.83
C ARG A 259 -5.00 -3.14 -10.91
N ASP A 260 -5.59 -2.83 -9.75
CA ASP A 260 -6.89 -2.16 -9.67
C ASP A 260 -6.80 -0.74 -10.20
N THR A 261 -5.74 -0.01 -9.87
CA THR A 261 -5.48 1.33 -10.42
C THR A 261 -5.37 1.28 -11.93
N ASN A 262 -4.62 0.35 -12.49
CA ASN A 262 -4.47 0.23 -13.93
C ASN A 262 -5.80 -0.13 -14.63
N ILE A 263 -6.58 -1.05 -14.06
CA ILE A 263 -7.87 -1.46 -14.62
C ILE A 263 -8.88 -0.31 -14.54
N THR A 264 -9.03 0.29 -13.37
CA THR A 264 -10.00 1.37 -13.14
C THR A 264 -9.67 2.61 -13.95
N MET A 265 -8.39 2.99 -14.00
CA MET A 265 -7.94 4.12 -14.82
C MET A 265 -8.17 3.88 -16.31
N SER A 266 -7.84 2.69 -16.81
CA SER A 266 -8.07 2.31 -18.21
C SER A 266 -9.56 2.30 -18.57
N LEU A 267 -10.39 1.72 -17.68
CA LEU A 267 -11.84 1.67 -17.86
C LEU A 267 -12.47 3.06 -17.81
N ALA A 268 -12.05 3.91 -16.87
CA ALA A 268 -12.52 5.29 -16.77
C ALA A 268 -12.14 6.09 -18.01
N LEU A 269 -10.89 5.98 -18.48
CA LEU A 269 -10.44 6.65 -19.69
C LEU A 269 -11.23 6.17 -20.93
N LEU A 270 -11.42 4.86 -21.08
CA LEU A 270 -12.21 4.29 -22.16
C LEU A 270 -13.65 4.82 -22.14
N PHE A 271 -14.28 4.82 -20.95
CA PHE A 271 -15.64 5.33 -20.79
C PHE A 271 -15.73 6.81 -21.14
N ILE A 272 -14.78 7.63 -20.66
CA ILE A 272 -14.72 9.06 -20.99
C ILE A 272 -14.58 9.27 -22.51
N LEU A 273 -13.63 8.55 -23.15
CA LEU A 273 -13.45 8.62 -24.59
C LEU A 273 -14.69 8.19 -25.37
N LEU A 274 -15.38 7.14 -24.90
CA LEU A 274 -16.65 6.68 -25.49
C LEU A 274 -17.73 7.76 -25.39
N VAL A 275 -17.90 8.37 -24.23
CA VAL A 275 -18.89 9.45 -24.03
C VAL A 275 -18.58 10.64 -24.93
N ILE A 276 -17.32 11.07 -25.00
CA ILE A 276 -16.89 12.17 -25.89
C ILE A 276 -17.13 11.78 -27.36
N PHE A 277 -16.76 10.56 -27.74
CA PHE A 277 -16.94 10.04 -29.10
C PHE A 277 -18.42 10.03 -29.51
N LEU A 278 -19.31 9.62 -28.61
CA LEU A 278 -20.75 9.62 -28.89
C LEU A 278 -21.38 11.03 -28.85
N SER A 279 -20.81 11.93 -28.04
CA SER A 279 -21.36 13.29 -27.86
C SER A 279 -21.04 14.22 -29.02
N PHE A 280 -19.82 14.17 -29.57
CA PHE A 280 -19.39 15.07 -30.64
C PHE A 280 -19.50 14.40 -32.01
N ARG A 281 -20.18 15.11 -32.96
CA ARG A 281 -20.30 14.65 -34.35
C ARG A 281 -18.97 14.76 -35.10
N ASN A 282 -18.25 15.85 -34.89
CA ASN A 282 -16.92 16.05 -35.46
C ASN A 282 -15.87 15.37 -34.58
N LYS A 283 -15.33 14.21 -35.03
CA LYS A 283 -14.34 13.43 -34.27
C LYS A 283 -12.99 14.14 -34.07
N ARG A 284 -12.72 15.18 -34.86
CA ARG A 284 -11.55 16.05 -34.70
C ARG A 284 -11.59 16.86 -33.40
N SER A 285 -12.76 16.99 -32.75
CA SER A 285 -12.89 17.61 -31.42
C SER A 285 -12.21 16.78 -30.31
N ILE A 286 -12.10 15.46 -30.47
CA ILE A 286 -11.61 14.55 -29.42
C ILE A 286 -10.20 14.92 -28.93
N PRO A 287 -9.20 15.13 -29.82
CA PRO A 287 -7.87 15.54 -29.37
C PRO A 287 -7.89 16.86 -28.58
N PHE A 288 -8.69 17.84 -29.01
CA PHE A 288 -8.78 19.15 -28.35
C PHE A 288 -9.44 19.08 -26.98
N ILE A 289 -10.24 18.04 -26.71
CA ILE A 289 -10.84 17.80 -25.41
C ILE A 289 -9.86 17.03 -24.49
N VAL A 290 -9.09 16.06 -25.02
CA VAL A 290 -8.26 15.14 -24.23
C VAL A 290 -6.86 15.71 -23.95
N ILE A 291 -6.27 16.46 -24.90
CA ILE A 291 -4.89 16.98 -24.75
C ILE A 291 -4.74 17.91 -23.53
N PRO A 292 -5.66 18.87 -23.24
CA PRO A 292 -5.48 19.75 -22.08
C PRO A 292 -5.44 19.02 -20.73
N PRO A 293 -6.33 18.07 -20.41
CA PRO A 293 -6.20 17.26 -19.18
C PRO A 293 -4.94 16.41 -19.15
N ALA A 294 -4.53 15.83 -20.27
CA ALA A 294 -3.28 15.06 -20.37
C ALA A 294 -2.06 15.96 -20.07
N PHE A 295 -2.05 17.18 -20.60
CA PHE A 295 -1.02 18.16 -20.24
C PHE A 295 -1.11 18.55 -18.75
N GLY A 296 -2.31 18.71 -18.21
CA GLY A 296 -2.53 18.99 -16.79
C GLY A 296 -1.98 17.89 -15.89
N ALA A 297 -2.20 16.62 -16.24
CA ALA A 297 -1.64 15.48 -15.52
C ALA A 297 -0.09 15.45 -15.59
N LEU A 298 0.48 15.69 -16.78
CA LEU A 298 1.91 15.79 -16.96
C LEU A 298 2.53 16.95 -16.16
N PHE A 299 1.87 18.10 -16.17
CA PHE A 299 2.24 19.25 -15.36
C PHE A 299 2.19 18.94 -13.87
N ALA A 300 1.15 18.25 -13.42
CA ALA A 300 1.01 17.85 -12.02
C ALA A 300 2.13 16.91 -11.59
N LEU A 301 2.45 15.86 -12.36
CA LEU A 301 3.54 14.94 -12.03
C LEU A 301 4.89 15.67 -11.97
N ALA A 302 5.16 16.58 -12.92
CA ALA A 302 6.39 17.36 -12.92
C ALA A 302 6.49 18.28 -11.68
N MET A 303 5.38 18.93 -11.30
CA MET A 303 5.35 19.82 -10.14
C MET A 303 5.41 19.06 -8.81
N VAL A 304 4.76 17.90 -8.72
CA VAL A 304 4.86 17.02 -7.54
C VAL A 304 6.30 16.53 -7.37
N TRP A 305 6.96 16.12 -8.47
CA TRP A 305 8.39 15.78 -8.41
C TRP A 305 9.25 16.93 -7.87
N LEU A 306 8.98 18.16 -8.29
CA LEU A 306 9.72 19.33 -7.84
C LEU A 306 9.52 19.64 -6.35
N VAL A 307 8.34 19.34 -5.79
CA VAL A 307 7.95 19.66 -4.40
C VAL A 307 8.34 18.54 -3.44
N GLN A 308 8.08 17.27 -3.81
CA GLN A 308 8.21 16.12 -2.90
C GLN A 308 9.18 15.06 -3.42
N GLY A 309 9.39 14.95 -4.76
CA GLY A 309 10.18 13.91 -5.40
C GLY A 309 9.46 12.58 -5.59
N GLU A 310 8.41 12.32 -4.84
CA GLU A 310 7.67 11.07 -4.81
C GLU A 310 6.16 11.30 -4.71
N ILE A 311 5.37 10.29 -5.07
CA ILE A 311 3.90 10.32 -4.97
C ILE A 311 3.36 8.92 -4.73
N SER A 312 2.28 8.81 -3.97
CA SER A 312 1.56 7.57 -3.78
C SER A 312 0.88 7.09 -5.07
N ALA A 313 1.07 5.79 -5.40
CA ALA A 313 0.37 5.15 -6.51
C ALA A 313 -1.17 5.20 -6.35
N ILE A 314 -1.66 5.10 -5.11
CA ILE A 314 -3.09 5.23 -4.79
C ILE A 314 -3.58 6.65 -5.05
N ALA A 315 -2.78 7.67 -4.70
CA ALA A 315 -3.14 9.07 -4.96
C ALA A 315 -3.29 9.35 -6.46
N ILE A 316 -2.42 8.76 -7.30
CA ILE A 316 -2.56 8.84 -8.77
C ILE A 316 -3.85 8.15 -9.23
N GLY A 317 -4.14 6.96 -8.70
CA GLY A 317 -5.38 6.23 -9.01
C GLY A 317 -6.62 7.04 -8.67
N ALA A 318 -6.70 7.61 -7.47
CA ALA A 318 -7.76 8.52 -7.06
C ALA A 318 -7.79 9.82 -7.90
N GLY A 319 -6.63 10.26 -8.40
CA GLY A 319 -6.48 11.41 -9.29
C GLY A 319 -7.21 11.26 -10.63
N THR A 320 -7.64 10.06 -11.02
CA THR A 320 -8.49 9.86 -12.21
C THR A 320 -9.82 10.61 -12.11
N VAL A 321 -10.34 10.81 -10.91
CA VAL A 321 -11.53 11.64 -10.66
C VAL A 321 -11.27 13.07 -11.12
N VAL A 322 -10.08 13.60 -10.87
CA VAL A 322 -9.67 14.95 -11.27
C VAL A 322 -9.58 15.09 -12.77
N LEU A 323 -9.18 14.03 -13.50
CA LEU A 323 -9.22 14.03 -14.96
C LEU A 323 -10.65 14.26 -15.49
N GLY A 324 -11.65 13.67 -14.86
CA GLY A 324 -13.06 13.93 -15.19
C GLY A 324 -13.45 15.38 -15.01
N ILE A 325 -12.99 16.02 -13.93
CA ILE A 325 -13.25 17.45 -13.65
C ILE A 325 -12.51 18.34 -14.65
N THR A 326 -11.24 18.06 -14.91
CA THR A 326 -10.42 18.86 -15.84
C THR A 326 -10.91 18.78 -17.29
N LEU A 327 -11.48 17.65 -17.71
CA LEU A 327 -12.12 17.52 -19.02
C LEU A 327 -13.24 18.52 -19.23
N SER A 328 -13.98 18.88 -18.18
CA SER A 328 -15.07 19.86 -18.29
C SER A 328 -14.62 21.19 -18.84
N TYR A 329 -13.40 21.66 -18.52
CA TYR A 329 -12.86 22.92 -19.03
C TYR A 329 -12.68 22.90 -20.54
N SER A 330 -12.10 21.82 -21.07
CA SER A 330 -11.95 21.63 -22.52
C SER A 330 -13.29 21.50 -23.23
N ILE A 331 -14.23 20.76 -22.65
CA ILE A 331 -15.58 20.58 -23.19
C ILE A 331 -16.32 21.91 -23.27
N HIS A 332 -16.20 22.77 -22.23
CA HIS A 332 -16.81 24.09 -22.23
C HIS A 332 -16.29 24.94 -23.39
N ILE A 333 -14.99 24.97 -23.66
CA ILE A 333 -14.37 25.68 -24.75
C ILE A 333 -14.89 25.16 -26.09
N ILE A 334 -14.86 23.84 -26.31
CA ILE A 334 -15.31 23.23 -27.57
C ILE A 334 -16.83 23.39 -27.78
N ALA A 335 -17.62 23.30 -26.72
CA ALA A 335 -19.06 23.52 -26.79
C ALA A 335 -19.41 24.98 -27.14
N HIS A 336 -18.63 25.93 -26.64
CA HIS A 336 -18.83 27.38 -26.91
C HIS A 336 -18.54 27.76 -28.38
N LEU A 337 -17.61 27.04 -29.05
CA LEU A 337 -17.34 27.13 -30.46
C LEU A 337 -18.56 26.84 -31.36
N ASN A 338 -19.59 26.15 -30.87
CA ASN A 338 -20.83 25.96 -31.62
C ASN A 338 -21.67 27.28 -31.77
N HIS A 339 -21.37 28.27 -30.94
CA HIS A 339 -22.10 29.53 -30.87
C HIS A 339 -21.25 30.74 -31.30
N ILE A 340 -19.93 30.65 -31.18
CA ILE A 340 -18.98 31.72 -31.41
C ILE A 340 -17.87 31.21 -32.35
N SER A 341 -17.61 31.97 -33.41
CA SER A 341 -16.66 31.60 -34.47
C SER A 341 -15.23 32.11 -34.23
N SER A 342 -15.03 33.02 -33.25
CA SER A 342 -13.74 33.66 -33.00
C SER A 342 -13.08 33.14 -31.74
N PRO A 343 -11.84 32.58 -31.79
CA PRO A 343 -11.08 32.21 -30.60
C PRO A 343 -10.86 33.33 -29.60
N LYS A 344 -10.80 34.58 -30.05
CA LYS A 344 -10.66 35.78 -29.18
C LYS A 344 -11.90 35.98 -28.31
N GLU A 345 -13.08 35.90 -28.91
CA GLU A 345 -14.34 36.01 -28.16
C GLU A 345 -14.48 34.91 -27.13
N ILE A 346 -14.03 33.67 -27.44
CA ILE A 346 -14.00 32.56 -26.50
C ILE A 346 -13.11 32.89 -25.29
N ILE A 347 -11.91 33.45 -25.51
CA ILE A 347 -11.03 33.87 -24.43
C ILE A 347 -11.71 34.95 -23.58
N GLU A 348 -12.36 35.94 -24.21
CA GLU A 348 -13.03 37.00 -23.48
C GLU A 348 -14.18 36.49 -22.60
N GLU A 349 -15.01 35.61 -23.11
CA GLU A 349 -16.18 35.12 -22.40
C GLU A 349 -15.87 34.05 -21.39
N LEU A 350 -14.95 33.08 -21.70
CA LEU A 350 -14.70 31.93 -20.84
C LEU A 350 -13.57 32.12 -19.83
N THR A 351 -12.68 33.10 -20.00
CA THR A 351 -11.58 33.29 -19.03
C THR A 351 -12.10 33.43 -17.62
N MET A 352 -13.09 34.27 -17.38
CA MET A 352 -13.59 34.54 -16.04
C MET A 352 -14.31 33.33 -15.43
N PRO A 353 -15.28 32.67 -16.09
CA PRO A 353 -15.95 31.48 -15.58
C PRO A 353 -14.99 30.32 -15.31
N LEU A 354 -14.07 30.04 -16.25
CA LEU A 354 -13.10 28.96 -16.10
C LEU A 354 -12.11 29.21 -14.95
N THR A 355 -11.63 30.46 -14.82
CA THR A 355 -10.69 30.80 -13.75
C THR A 355 -11.36 30.73 -12.38
N ILE A 356 -12.60 31.24 -12.23
CA ILE A 356 -13.33 31.18 -10.98
C ILE A 356 -13.64 29.71 -10.62
N GLY A 357 -14.14 28.92 -11.58
CA GLY A 357 -14.41 27.50 -11.37
C GLY A 357 -13.15 26.72 -11.02
N CYS A 358 -12.02 27.02 -11.67
CA CYS A 358 -10.73 26.43 -11.34
C CYS A 358 -10.31 26.81 -9.90
N PHE A 359 -10.40 28.08 -9.52
CA PHE A 359 -9.95 28.57 -8.23
C PHE A 359 -10.76 27.97 -7.07
N THR A 360 -12.08 27.84 -7.22
CA THR A 360 -12.91 27.19 -6.19
C THR A 360 -12.59 25.71 -6.06
N THR A 361 -12.33 25.00 -7.14
CA THR A 361 -11.95 23.58 -7.12
C THR A 361 -10.55 23.39 -6.57
N ILE A 362 -9.60 24.26 -6.90
CA ILE A 362 -8.26 24.29 -6.30
C ILE A 362 -8.37 24.46 -4.78
N GLY A 363 -9.22 25.39 -4.30
CA GLY A 363 -9.43 25.59 -2.87
C GLY A 363 -9.91 24.34 -2.14
N ALA A 364 -10.83 23.59 -2.77
CA ALA A 364 -11.33 22.33 -2.22
C ALA A 364 -10.23 21.25 -2.12
N PHE A 365 -9.44 21.06 -3.18
CA PHE A 365 -8.34 20.09 -3.16
C PHE A 365 -7.14 20.55 -2.31
N ALA A 366 -6.86 21.85 -2.25
CA ALA A 366 -5.84 22.40 -1.38
C ALA A 366 -6.15 22.17 0.11
N ALA A 367 -7.43 22.10 0.49
CA ALA A 367 -7.81 21.78 1.86
C ALA A 367 -7.35 20.37 2.27
N LEU A 368 -7.23 19.42 1.34
CA LEU A 368 -6.70 18.08 1.62
C LEU A 368 -5.23 18.09 2.03
N MET A 369 -4.46 19.10 1.62
CA MET A 369 -3.05 19.23 1.97
C MET A 369 -2.83 19.55 3.45
N PHE A 370 -3.88 19.96 4.17
CA PHE A 370 -3.83 20.24 5.60
C PHE A 370 -4.32 19.09 6.48
N THR A 371 -4.61 17.92 5.88
CA THR A 371 -4.97 16.71 6.62
C THR A 371 -3.72 15.99 7.12
N SER A 372 -3.86 15.11 8.12
CA SER A 372 -2.76 14.30 8.63
C SER A 372 -2.42 13.10 7.72
N SER A 373 -3.26 12.80 6.73
CA SER A 373 -3.06 11.65 5.83
C SER A 373 -2.19 12.04 4.65
N ALA A 374 -1.01 11.41 4.52
CA ALA A 374 -0.11 11.60 3.39
C ALA A 374 -0.78 11.32 2.04
N LEU A 375 -1.66 10.30 1.99
CA LEU A 375 -2.45 9.97 0.81
C LEU A 375 -3.33 11.13 0.34
N LEU A 376 -4.04 11.77 1.27
CA LEU A 376 -4.91 12.91 0.96
C LEU A 376 -4.09 14.15 0.59
N GLN A 377 -2.93 14.35 1.22
CA GLN A 377 -2.00 15.43 0.86
C GLN A 377 -1.50 15.26 -0.58
N ASP A 378 -1.05 14.07 -0.96
CA ASP A 378 -0.59 13.74 -2.31
C ASP A 378 -1.70 13.94 -3.35
N MET A 379 -2.91 13.43 -3.04
CA MET A 379 -4.08 13.60 -3.90
C MET A 379 -4.45 15.09 -4.07
N GLY A 380 -4.39 15.86 -2.99
CA GLY A 380 -4.62 17.30 -2.98
C GLY A 380 -3.61 18.03 -3.86
N LEU A 381 -2.31 17.76 -3.66
CA LEU A 381 -1.22 18.39 -4.38
C LEU A 381 -1.28 18.08 -5.90
N PHE A 382 -1.43 16.80 -6.24
CA PHE A 382 -1.60 16.37 -7.64
C PHE A 382 -2.79 17.07 -8.31
N SER A 383 -3.94 17.11 -7.62
CA SER A 383 -5.18 17.69 -8.14
C SER A 383 -5.05 19.19 -8.39
N VAL A 384 -4.47 19.93 -7.45
CA VAL A 384 -4.21 21.36 -7.57
C VAL A 384 -3.37 21.66 -8.82
N PHE A 385 -2.26 20.95 -8.98
CA PHE A 385 -1.40 21.18 -10.15
C PHE A 385 -2.03 20.69 -11.46
N ALA A 386 -2.80 19.62 -11.47
CA ALA A 386 -3.52 19.15 -12.65
C ALA A 386 -4.56 20.17 -13.12
N LEU A 387 -5.29 20.79 -12.20
CA LEU A 387 -6.26 21.84 -12.47
C LEU A 387 -5.57 23.10 -13.04
N ILE A 388 -4.48 23.53 -12.41
CA ILE A 388 -3.69 24.69 -12.88
C ILE A 388 -3.16 24.42 -14.29
N GLY A 389 -2.50 23.29 -14.50
CA GLY A 389 -1.92 22.92 -15.80
C GLY A 389 -2.96 22.84 -16.91
N THR A 390 -4.10 22.18 -16.63
CA THR A 390 -5.21 22.09 -17.61
C THR A 390 -5.78 23.45 -17.93
N THR A 391 -6.05 24.28 -16.94
CA THR A 391 -6.63 25.61 -17.15
C THR A 391 -5.68 26.52 -17.92
N LEU A 392 -4.39 26.50 -17.60
CA LEU A 392 -3.37 27.22 -18.36
C LEU A 392 -3.34 26.76 -19.82
N PHE A 393 -3.35 25.44 -20.07
CA PHE A 393 -3.38 24.91 -21.43
C PHE A 393 -4.64 25.37 -22.18
N CYS A 394 -5.79 25.28 -21.52
CA CYS A 394 -7.09 25.69 -22.08
C CYS A 394 -7.14 27.19 -22.49
N LEU A 395 -6.54 28.05 -21.69
CA LEU A 395 -6.61 29.51 -21.92
C LEU A 395 -5.45 30.02 -22.77
N VAL A 396 -4.26 29.38 -22.71
CA VAL A 396 -3.06 29.87 -23.43
C VAL A 396 -2.86 29.14 -24.76
N PHE A 397 -2.86 27.79 -24.71
CA PHE A 397 -2.46 27.00 -25.87
C PHE A 397 -3.63 26.55 -26.76
N LEU A 398 -4.71 26.07 -26.17
CA LEU A 398 -5.83 25.48 -26.91
C LEU A 398 -6.46 26.49 -27.95
N PRO A 399 -6.67 27.78 -27.67
CA PRO A 399 -7.28 28.71 -28.62
C PRO A 399 -6.52 28.82 -29.94
N HIS A 400 -5.20 28.61 -29.94
CA HIS A 400 -4.39 28.66 -31.17
C HIS A 400 -4.68 27.50 -32.13
N PHE A 401 -5.08 26.35 -31.62
CA PHE A 401 -5.45 25.18 -32.43
C PHE A 401 -6.88 25.23 -32.93
N LEU A 402 -7.72 26.10 -32.34
CA LEU A 402 -9.13 26.20 -32.69
C LEU A 402 -9.41 27.20 -33.84
N LYS A 403 -8.39 27.88 -34.33
CA LYS A 403 -8.55 28.83 -35.48
C LYS A 403 -8.98 28.09 -36.75
N GLY A 404 -10.18 28.41 -37.24
CA GLY A 404 -10.76 27.75 -38.42
C GLY A 404 -11.30 26.33 -38.15
N PHE A 405 -11.38 25.92 -36.89
CA PHE A 405 -12.00 24.67 -36.51
C PHE A 405 -13.51 24.84 -36.41
N ASP A 406 -14.24 24.05 -37.19
CA ASP A 406 -15.70 24.00 -37.13
C ASP A 406 -16.13 22.87 -36.17
N ALA A 407 -16.61 23.26 -35.00
CA ALA A 407 -17.19 22.35 -34.03
C ALA A 407 -18.65 22.01 -34.30
N SER A 408 -19.23 22.60 -35.35
CA SER A 408 -20.66 22.53 -35.64
C SER A 408 -21.14 21.10 -35.83
N GLY A 409 -22.25 20.81 -35.16
CA GLY A 409 -22.97 19.54 -35.27
C GLY A 409 -23.07 18.76 -33.97
N LYS A 410 -24.21 18.93 -33.29
CA LYS A 410 -24.57 18.09 -32.14
C LYS A 410 -24.88 16.68 -32.62
N SER A 411 -24.31 15.67 -31.92
CA SER A 411 -24.64 14.27 -32.19
C SER A 411 -26.12 13.99 -31.85
N GLY A 412 -26.60 12.86 -32.32
CA GLY A 412 -27.95 12.41 -31.96
C GLY A 412 -28.13 12.20 -30.47
N LEU A 413 -27.06 11.75 -29.78
CA LEU A 413 -27.04 11.56 -28.32
C LEU A 413 -27.14 12.90 -27.62
N LEU A 414 -26.34 13.89 -27.99
CA LEU A 414 -26.34 15.21 -27.35
C LEU A 414 -27.70 15.91 -27.52
N ARG A 415 -28.33 15.76 -28.64
CA ARG A 415 -29.71 16.27 -28.88
C ARG A 415 -30.76 15.56 -28.02
N ARG A 416 -30.58 14.28 -27.74
CA ARG A 416 -31.49 13.55 -26.83
C ARG A 416 -31.30 14.02 -25.37
N ILE A 417 -30.06 14.19 -24.94
CA ILE A 417 -29.72 14.72 -23.62
C ILE A 417 -30.26 16.12 -23.44
N GLU A 418 -30.03 17.02 -24.40
CA GLU A 418 -30.60 18.40 -24.38
C GLU A 418 -32.13 18.40 -24.28
N ARG A 419 -32.78 17.50 -25.01
CA ARG A 419 -34.24 17.40 -24.96
C ARG A 419 -34.70 16.86 -23.59
N ALA A 420 -33.95 15.93 -23.00
CA ALA A 420 -34.24 15.41 -21.67
C ALA A 420 -34.01 16.47 -20.60
N VAL A 421 -32.87 17.18 -20.64
CA VAL A 421 -32.53 18.24 -19.67
C VAL A 421 -33.46 19.47 -19.83
N GLY A 422 -33.86 19.81 -21.06
CA GLY A 422 -34.78 20.89 -21.33
C GLY A 422 -36.25 20.59 -20.96
N TYR A 423 -36.53 19.35 -20.56
CA TYR A 423 -37.87 18.99 -20.11
C TYR A 423 -38.13 19.52 -18.69
N ARG A 424 -39.22 20.25 -18.52
CA ARG A 424 -39.57 20.91 -17.25
C ARG A 424 -40.12 19.92 -16.24
N TYR A 425 -39.25 19.21 -15.54
CA TYR A 425 -39.59 18.26 -14.48
C TYR A 425 -40.19 18.96 -13.25
N ASP A 426 -39.82 20.20 -13.00
CA ASP A 426 -40.28 21.09 -11.92
C ASP A 426 -41.81 21.27 -11.91
N HIS A 427 -42.43 21.28 -13.07
CA HIS A 427 -43.88 21.37 -13.18
C HIS A 427 -44.65 20.09 -12.90
N LYS A 428 -43.96 18.92 -12.81
CA LYS A 428 -44.60 17.64 -12.53
C LYS A 428 -44.56 17.32 -11.06
N ARG A 429 -45.69 17.56 -10.35
CA ARG A 429 -45.79 17.28 -8.93
C ARG A 429 -45.36 15.87 -8.54
N TRP A 430 -45.63 14.87 -9.38
CA TRP A 430 -45.23 13.49 -9.14
C TRP A 430 -43.70 13.31 -9.12
N VAL A 431 -42.96 13.97 -9.98
CA VAL A 431 -41.49 13.90 -9.99
C VAL A 431 -40.93 14.54 -8.72
N VAL A 432 -41.45 15.69 -8.34
CA VAL A 432 -41.03 16.38 -7.10
C VAL A 432 -41.34 15.52 -5.88
N LEU A 433 -42.54 14.94 -5.81
CA LEU A 433 -42.96 14.05 -4.72
C LEU A 433 -42.10 12.79 -4.69
N SER A 434 -41.75 12.20 -5.85
CA SER A 434 -40.88 11.02 -5.89
C SER A 434 -39.50 11.32 -5.37
N ILE A 435 -38.89 12.46 -5.75
CA ILE A 435 -37.58 12.89 -5.24
C ILE A 435 -37.65 13.10 -3.73
N LEU A 436 -38.68 13.79 -3.25
CA LEU A 436 -38.92 14.01 -1.82
C LEU A 436 -39.06 12.70 -1.05
N ALA A 437 -39.84 11.76 -1.59
CA ALA A 437 -40.02 10.44 -0.98
C ALA A 437 -38.70 9.66 -0.92
N ILE A 438 -37.94 9.63 -2.00
CA ILE A 438 -36.61 8.99 -2.03
C ILE A 438 -35.65 9.63 -1.00
N THR A 439 -35.66 10.97 -0.91
CA THR A 439 -34.84 11.67 0.08
C THR A 439 -35.22 11.32 1.51
N ILE A 440 -36.54 11.26 1.81
CA ILE A 440 -37.02 10.87 3.13
C ILE A 440 -36.61 9.42 3.44
N VAL A 441 -36.80 8.49 2.49
CA VAL A 441 -36.38 7.10 2.66
C VAL A 441 -34.86 7.02 2.90
N ALA A 442 -34.04 7.72 2.12
CA ALA A 442 -32.60 7.76 2.31
C ALA A 442 -32.19 8.32 3.68
N MET A 443 -32.93 9.30 4.23
CA MET A 443 -32.71 9.80 5.58
C MET A 443 -32.95 8.76 6.68
N PHE A 444 -33.82 7.77 6.44
CA PHE A 444 -34.00 6.67 7.41
C PHE A 444 -32.81 5.70 7.39
N PHE A 445 -32.27 5.40 6.21
CA PHE A 445 -31.10 4.52 6.06
C PHE A 445 -29.78 5.19 6.45
N TYR A 446 -29.75 6.52 6.62
CA TYR A 446 -28.54 7.23 7.08
C TYR A 446 -28.08 6.76 8.47
N ARG A 447 -29.01 6.30 9.32
CA ARG A 447 -28.67 5.83 10.68
C ARG A 447 -27.96 4.48 10.69
N ASP A 448 -28.10 3.70 9.63
CA ASP A 448 -27.48 2.38 9.48
C ASP A 448 -26.08 2.48 8.83
N ALA A 449 -25.63 3.71 8.49
CA ALA A 449 -24.30 3.93 7.99
C ALA A 449 -23.31 3.92 9.15
N GLU A 450 -22.53 2.88 9.27
CA GLU A 450 -21.44 2.74 10.23
C GLU A 450 -20.12 3.13 9.56
N PHE A 451 -19.23 3.73 10.35
CA PHE A 451 -17.87 3.99 9.91
C PHE A 451 -17.03 2.76 10.23
N ASP A 452 -16.56 2.06 9.20
CA ASP A 452 -15.66 0.92 9.35
C ASP A 452 -14.23 1.43 9.51
N ASP A 453 -13.71 1.34 10.73
CA ASP A 453 -12.34 1.71 11.11
C ASP A 453 -11.38 0.50 11.15
N ASN A 454 -11.87 -0.68 10.78
CA ASN A 454 -11.07 -1.90 10.75
C ASN A 454 -10.09 -1.89 9.57
N MET A 455 -8.81 -1.67 9.87
CA MET A 455 -7.73 -1.63 8.88
C MET A 455 -7.55 -2.95 8.12
N SER A 456 -7.92 -4.09 8.71
CA SER A 456 -7.81 -5.37 8.00
C SER A 456 -8.75 -5.47 6.80
N ASN A 457 -9.87 -4.74 6.80
CA ASN A 457 -10.80 -4.70 5.66
C ASN A 457 -10.27 -3.86 4.47
N ILE A 458 -9.25 -3.04 4.71
CA ILE A 458 -8.60 -2.22 3.67
C ILE A 458 -7.47 -2.99 2.98
N ASN A 459 -6.86 -3.96 3.69
CA ASN A 459 -5.76 -4.74 3.17
C ASN A 459 -6.30 -5.89 2.30
N TYR A 460 -5.76 -6.00 1.09
CA TYR A 460 -6.02 -7.16 0.25
C TYR A 460 -5.09 -8.31 0.65
N MET A 461 -5.67 -9.42 1.05
CA MET A 461 -4.97 -10.69 1.22
C MET A 461 -5.61 -11.74 0.30
N PRO A 462 -4.81 -12.44 -0.53
CA PRO A 462 -5.30 -13.58 -1.31
C PRO A 462 -5.83 -14.70 -0.40
N ASP A 463 -6.82 -15.46 -0.87
CA ASP A 463 -7.46 -16.52 -0.08
C ASP A 463 -6.47 -17.55 0.49
N HIS A 464 -5.40 -17.89 -0.25
CA HIS A 464 -4.38 -18.81 0.21
C HIS A 464 -3.56 -18.24 1.39
N ILE A 465 -3.26 -16.94 1.39
CA ILE A 465 -2.55 -16.29 2.52
C ILE A 465 -3.47 -16.19 3.75
N VAL A 466 -4.76 -15.88 3.56
CA VAL A 466 -5.75 -15.89 4.66
C VAL A 466 -5.86 -17.29 5.26
N ALA A 467 -5.89 -18.33 4.43
CA ALA A 467 -5.91 -19.70 4.89
C ALA A 467 -4.63 -20.09 5.64
N ALA A 468 -3.47 -19.65 5.16
CA ALA A 468 -2.17 -19.85 5.82
C ALA A 468 -2.11 -19.12 7.17
N GLU A 469 -2.59 -17.88 7.24
CA GLU A 469 -2.65 -17.12 8.50
C GLU A 469 -3.57 -17.80 9.52
N ASN A 470 -4.74 -18.25 9.11
CA ASN A 470 -5.64 -18.99 9.99
C ASN A 470 -4.98 -20.28 10.53
N ARG A 471 -4.27 -21.03 9.68
CA ARG A 471 -3.51 -22.21 10.13
C ARG A 471 -2.40 -21.86 11.13
N SER A 472 -1.73 -20.72 10.93
CA SER A 472 -0.66 -20.27 11.83
C SER A 472 -1.16 -19.90 13.24
N VAL A 473 -2.43 -19.54 13.38
CA VAL A 473 -3.05 -19.23 14.68
C VAL A 473 -3.43 -20.52 15.44
N GLU A 474 -3.63 -21.63 14.73
CA GLU A 474 -3.95 -22.93 15.30
C GLU A 474 -2.69 -23.69 15.80
N ILE A 475 -1.52 -23.30 15.31
CA ILE A 475 -0.18 -23.82 15.71
C ILE A 475 0.35 -23.05 16.92
#